data_4769ea390898fd38d13e5803253b839e
#
_entry.id   4769ea390898fd38d13e5803253b839e
#
_cell.length_a   1.000
_cell.length_b   1.000
_cell.length_c   1.000
_cell.angle_alpha   90.00
_cell.angle_beta   90.00
_cell.angle_gamma   90.00
#
_symmetry.space_group_name_H-M   'P 1'
#
loop_
_entity.id
_entity.type
_entity.pdbx_description
1 polymer ?
#
loop_
_entity_poly.entity_id
_entity_poly.type
_entity_poly.pdbx_seq_one_letter_code
_entity_poly.pdbx_strand_id
1 'polypeptide(L)'
;MFRFIHTIIPQPISTALHLTQLSNFDIYKYKIIINIYNNMGMTITEKIIAVHSDISETRAGQFVYADVDICLGNDITAPIAIEQFETLDIDKVFNSDGIVLVPDHFTPNKDIKSAQNAKLLREFAQKYRIKNYFEVGRVGIEHALLPEKGIVVPGDLVIGADSHTCTYGAMGIFSTGVGSTDLAACYATGKVWLKVPETIKFVFNGELNKWVSGKDLILYVIGRIGVDGAGYKAMEFSGPVITNLSMDDRLAMCNMAIEAGAKNGIIEPDDCTEEYMNDRAQREYKLYTSDADCEYLEIHEYDVSSLSPQVALPNLPENTRPVEELSDVQIDQVVIGSCTNGRISDLRIAAEILKDKKIDPSVRLIIIPATQDIYLEALKEGFIEIFVKAEGVVSTPTCGPCLGGHMGILAEGERALSTTNRNFAGRMGHPKSEIYLCNPAVAAA
;
A
#
# COMPACT_ATOMS: atom_id res chain seq x y z
N MET A 1 -7.85 -27.73 23.39
CA MET A 1 -8.99 -27.13 24.12
C MET A 1 -9.48 -25.83 23.46
N PHE A 2 -8.73 -25.24 22.51
CA PHE A 2 -9.05 -23.96 21.85
C PHE A 2 -9.84 -24.06 20.53
N ARG A 3 -10.03 -25.23 19.97
CA ARG A 3 -10.76 -25.42 18.68
C ARG A 3 -12.29 -25.37 18.77
N PHE A 4 -12.87 -25.23 19.96
CA PHE A 4 -14.34 -25.23 20.15
C PHE A 4 -14.97 -23.84 20.34
N ILE A 5 -14.15 -22.77 20.42
CA ILE A 5 -14.67 -21.42 20.69
C ILE A 5 -15.14 -20.72 19.40
N HIS A 6 -14.60 -21.06 18.24
CA HIS A 6 -14.96 -20.44 16.95
C HIS A 6 -16.38 -20.76 16.44
N THR A 7 -17.06 -21.74 17.04
CA THR A 7 -18.39 -22.19 16.56
C THR A 7 -19.56 -21.62 17.37
N ILE A 8 -19.33 -20.72 18.33
CA ILE A 8 -20.37 -20.23 19.25
C ILE A 8 -20.50 -18.69 19.26
N ILE A 9 -19.99 -17.96 18.27
CA ILE A 9 -20.33 -16.54 18.10
C ILE A 9 -21.56 -16.47 17.19
N PRO A 10 -22.76 -16.22 17.73
CA PRO A 10 -23.95 -15.99 16.90
C PRO A 10 -23.74 -14.65 16.15
N GLN A 11 -24.12 -14.62 14.89
CA GLN A 11 -24.40 -13.40 14.13
C GLN A 11 -25.14 -12.38 15.01
N PRO A 12 -24.97 -11.05 14.82
CA PRO A 12 -25.58 -10.04 15.66
C PRO A 12 -27.12 -10.30 15.76
N ILE A 13 -27.56 -10.62 16.95
CA ILE A 13 -28.98 -10.90 17.23
C ILE A 13 -29.74 -9.58 17.13
N SER A 14 -30.33 -9.33 15.98
CA SER A 14 -31.43 -8.35 15.90
C SER A 14 -32.65 -9.00 16.46
N THR A 15 -32.91 -8.88 17.73
CA THR A 15 -34.22 -8.79 18.39
C THR A 15 -34.11 -9.11 19.90
N ALA A 16 -34.68 -8.24 20.70
CA ALA A 16 -34.77 -8.34 22.16
C ALA A 16 -35.63 -9.54 22.67
N LEU A 17 -35.93 -10.50 21.82
CA LEU A 17 -36.91 -11.57 22.12
C LEU A 17 -36.28 -12.93 22.49
N HIS A 18 -34.98 -13.10 22.46
CA HIS A 18 -34.34 -14.39 22.78
C HIS A 18 -33.53 -14.45 24.08
N LEU A 19 -33.44 -13.34 24.83
CA LEU A 19 -32.66 -13.31 26.09
C LEU A 19 -33.39 -14.03 27.27
N THR A 20 -34.64 -14.39 27.14
CA THR A 20 -35.42 -15.01 28.22
C THR A 20 -35.29 -16.53 28.34
N GLN A 21 -34.48 -17.17 27.47
CA GLN A 21 -34.28 -18.63 27.52
C GLN A 21 -32.83 -19.05 27.86
N LEU A 22 -31.91 -18.09 28.12
CA LEU A 22 -30.56 -18.42 28.58
C LEU A 22 -30.56 -18.82 30.05
N SER A 23 -29.92 -19.93 30.38
CA SER A 23 -29.71 -20.32 31.77
C SER A 23 -28.81 -19.30 32.49
N ASN A 24 -28.92 -19.20 33.83
CA ASN A 24 -28.03 -18.36 34.62
C ASN A 24 -26.53 -18.69 34.39
N PHE A 25 -26.24 -19.93 34.00
CA PHE A 25 -24.90 -20.39 33.67
C PHE A 25 -24.43 -19.81 32.32
N ASP A 26 -25.31 -19.74 31.34
CA ASP A 26 -25.00 -19.14 30.04
C ASP A 26 -24.82 -17.64 30.17
N ILE A 27 -25.64 -16.95 30.94
CA ILE A 27 -25.51 -15.52 31.24
C ILE A 27 -24.20 -15.24 31.96
N TYR A 28 -23.80 -16.09 32.93
CA TYR A 28 -22.54 -15.95 33.63
C TYR A 28 -21.33 -16.20 32.71
N LYS A 29 -21.44 -17.19 31.84
CA LYS A 29 -20.42 -17.50 30.81
C LYS A 29 -20.28 -16.36 29.81
N TYR A 30 -21.38 -15.79 29.33
CA TYR A 30 -21.40 -14.61 28.48
C TYR A 30 -20.80 -13.38 29.18
N LYS A 31 -21.11 -13.13 30.44
CA LYS A 31 -20.50 -12.05 31.23
C LYS A 31 -19.02 -12.23 31.43
N ILE A 32 -18.55 -13.45 31.65
CA ILE A 32 -17.09 -13.74 31.75
C ILE A 32 -16.41 -13.52 30.40
N ILE A 33 -16.98 -13.98 29.31
CA ILE A 33 -16.45 -13.80 27.95
C ILE A 33 -16.42 -12.30 27.61
N ILE A 34 -17.48 -11.56 27.86
CA ILE A 34 -17.54 -10.10 27.65
C ILE A 34 -16.53 -9.38 28.54
N ASN A 35 -16.34 -9.77 29.81
CA ASN A 35 -15.35 -9.17 30.69
C ASN A 35 -13.90 -9.51 30.27
N ILE A 36 -13.66 -10.70 29.75
CA ILE A 36 -12.33 -11.07 29.20
C ILE A 36 -12.07 -10.22 27.95
N TYR A 37 -13.01 -10.10 27.03
CA TYR A 37 -12.88 -9.27 25.83
C TYR A 37 -12.68 -7.78 26.16
N ASN A 38 -13.38 -7.25 27.16
CA ASN A 38 -13.25 -5.85 27.58
C ASN A 38 -11.96 -5.53 28.38
N ASN A 39 -11.17 -6.54 28.76
CA ASN A 39 -9.89 -6.36 29.47
C ASN A 39 -8.67 -6.75 28.64
N MET A 40 -8.85 -7.07 27.36
CA MET A 40 -7.74 -7.38 26.45
C MET A 40 -7.18 -6.09 25.85
N GLY A 41 -5.87 -6.06 25.62
CA GLY A 41 -5.22 -4.97 24.92
C GLY A 41 -5.71 -4.82 23.47
N MET A 42 -5.39 -3.71 22.84
CA MET A 42 -5.70 -3.40 21.43
C MET A 42 -4.48 -3.54 20.55
N THR A 43 -4.68 -4.03 19.33
CA THR A 43 -3.68 -3.92 18.26
C THR A 43 -3.47 -2.46 17.86
N ILE A 44 -2.35 -2.13 17.24
CA ILE A 44 -2.10 -0.78 16.70
C ILE A 44 -3.24 -0.32 15.79
N THR A 45 -3.78 -1.21 14.95
CA THR A 45 -4.91 -0.94 14.05
C THR A 45 -6.16 -0.54 14.85
N GLU A 46 -6.51 -1.30 15.89
CA GLU A 46 -7.65 -1.00 16.76
C GLU A 46 -7.48 0.32 17.49
N LYS A 47 -6.27 0.62 18.00
CA LYS A 47 -5.98 1.89 18.69
C LYS A 47 -6.15 3.11 17.79
N ILE A 48 -5.62 3.06 16.57
CA ILE A 48 -5.75 4.17 15.62
C ILE A 48 -7.23 4.39 15.29
N ILE A 49 -7.97 3.32 14.99
CA ILE A 49 -9.41 3.43 14.68
C ILE A 49 -10.22 3.93 15.89
N ALA A 50 -9.87 3.51 17.11
CA ALA A 50 -10.57 3.96 18.33
C ALA A 50 -10.46 5.48 18.51
N VAL A 51 -9.24 6.02 18.40
CA VAL A 51 -8.98 7.46 18.55
C VAL A 51 -9.74 8.28 17.51
N HIS A 52 -9.86 7.77 16.27
CA HIS A 52 -10.58 8.45 15.19
C HIS A 52 -12.11 8.23 15.23
N SER A 53 -12.60 7.41 16.15
CA SER A 53 -14.03 7.11 16.29
C SER A 53 -14.65 7.68 17.55
N ASP A 54 -13.94 8.52 18.30
CA ASP A 54 -14.33 9.09 19.58
C ASP A 54 -14.78 8.02 20.62
N ILE A 55 -14.20 6.83 20.56
CA ILE A 55 -14.47 5.75 21.51
C ILE A 55 -13.18 5.29 22.17
N SER A 56 -13.28 4.91 23.44
CA SER A 56 -12.08 4.53 24.23
C SER A 56 -11.42 3.26 23.73
N GLU A 57 -12.21 2.35 23.15
CA GLU A 57 -11.75 1.04 22.68
C GLU A 57 -12.54 0.58 21.46
N THR A 58 -11.85 -0.02 20.49
CA THR A 58 -12.46 -0.73 19.37
C THR A 58 -12.05 -2.19 19.38
N ARG A 59 -12.88 -3.04 18.78
CA ARG A 59 -12.58 -4.46 18.60
C ARG A 59 -12.89 -4.89 17.18
N ALA A 60 -12.12 -5.84 16.69
CA ALA A 60 -12.35 -6.47 15.41
C ALA A 60 -13.83 -6.86 15.23
N GLY A 61 -14.37 -6.56 14.06
CA GLY A 61 -15.78 -6.82 13.72
C GLY A 61 -16.77 -5.71 14.06
N GLN A 62 -16.41 -4.71 14.87
CA GLN A 62 -17.25 -3.55 15.15
C GLN A 62 -17.37 -2.65 13.91
N PHE A 63 -18.55 -2.04 13.74
CA PHE A 63 -18.76 -0.98 12.76
C PHE A 63 -18.61 0.38 13.43
N VAL A 64 -17.80 1.24 12.85
CA VAL A 64 -17.52 2.57 13.40
C VAL A 64 -17.63 3.65 12.31
N TYR A 65 -17.91 4.87 12.74
CA TYR A 65 -17.68 6.08 11.94
C TYR A 65 -16.39 6.73 12.45
N ALA A 66 -15.37 6.77 11.59
CA ALA A 66 -14.09 7.31 11.95
C ALA A 66 -13.84 8.65 11.25
N ASP A 67 -13.27 9.60 11.96
CA ASP A 67 -12.74 10.83 11.39
C ASP A 67 -11.51 10.52 10.54
N VAL A 68 -11.36 11.22 9.42
CA VAL A 68 -10.29 11.00 8.44
C VAL A 68 -9.35 12.19 8.44
N ASP A 69 -8.04 11.95 8.62
CA ASP A 69 -7.03 13.00 8.54
C ASP A 69 -6.75 13.39 7.09
N ILE A 70 -6.57 12.42 6.23
CA ILE A 70 -6.21 12.61 4.81
C ILE A 70 -7.12 11.80 3.89
N CYS A 71 -7.69 12.49 2.89
CA CYS A 71 -8.44 11.92 1.77
C CYS A 71 -7.65 12.10 0.48
N LEU A 72 -7.20 10.99 -0.13
CA LEU A 72 -6.39 10.99 -1.35
C LEU A 72 -7.22 10.66 -2.59
N GLY A 73 -7.03 11.43 -3.66
CA GLY A 73 -7.60 11.13 -4.99
C GLY A 73 -6.62 11.41 -6.13
N ASN A 74 -6.69 10.57 -7.16
CA ASN A 74 -5.86 10.66 -8.36
C ASN A 74 -6.69 10.97 -9.63
N ASP A 75 -6.05 11.09 -10.77
CA ASP A 75 -6.68 11.46 -12.06
C ASP A 75 -7.56 10.37 -12.69
N ILE A 76 -7.65 9.16 -12.09
CA ILE A 76 -8.60 8.11 -12.49
C ILE A 76 -9.86 8.14 -11.62
N THR A 77 -9.71 8.24 -10.32
CA THR A 77 -10.76 7.98 -9.34
C THR A 77 -11.36 9.25 -8.75
N ALA A 78 -10.56 10.32 -8.57
CA ALA A 78 -11.06 11.60 -8.08
C ALA A 78 -12.06 12.28 -9.03
N PRO A 79 -11.98 12.19 -10.38
CA PRO A 79 -13.03 12.74 -11.24
C PRO A 79 -14.42 12.22 -10.89
N ILE A 80 -14.56 10.90 -10.65
CA ILE A 80 -15.83 10.28 -10.25
C ILE A 80 -16.26 10.76 -8.87
N ALA A 81 -15.33 10.86 -7.92
CA ALA A 81 -15.62 11.37 -6.57
C ALA A 81 -16.07 12.84 -6.60
N ILE A 82 -15.43 13.68 -7.42
CA ILE A 82 -15.79 15.09 -7.60
C ILE A 82 -17.19 15.22 -8.21
N GLU A 83 -17.50 14.47 -9.26
CA GLU A 83 -18.83 14.45 -9.87
C GLU A 83 -19.90 14.06 -8.85
N GLN A 84 -19.66 13.03 -8.04
CA GLN A 84 -20.60 12.63 -6.97
C GLN A 84 -20.72 13.68 -5.87
N PHE A 85 -19.60 14.27 -5.44
CA PHE A 85 -19.59 15.34 -4.46
C PHE A 85 -20.43 16.55 -4.92
N GLU A 86 -20.30 16.97 -6.18
CA GLU A 86 -21.06 18.09 -6.73
C GLU A 86 -22.58 17.84 -6.78
N THR A 87 -23.03 16.57 -6.79
CA THR A 87 -24.47 16.26 -6.67
C THR A 87 -25.05 16.46 -5.28
N LEU A 88 -24.20 16.59 -4.25
CA LEU A 88 -24.64 16.77 -2.87
C LEU A 88 -25.07 18.21 -2.53
N ASP A 89 -24.87 19.17 -3.46
CA ASP A 89 -25.18 20.60 -3.27
C ASP A 89 -24.55 21.20 -2.00
N ILE A 90 -23.26 20.87 -1.79
CA ILE A 90 -22.46 21.31 -0.64
C ILE A 90 -21.47 22.38 -1.06
N ASP A 91 -21.48 23.53 -0.39
CA ASP A 91 -20.65 24.69 -0.73
C ASP A 91 -19.19 24.58 -0.29
N LYS A 92 -18.84 23.62 0.56
CA LYS A 92 -17.50 23.49 1.13
C LYS A 92 -17.13 22.02 1.34
N VAL A 93 -15.85 21.71 1.24
CA VAL A 93 -15.27 20.44 1.70
C VAL A 93 -15.07 20.45 3.21
N PHE A 94 -14.93 19.26 3.82
CA PHE A 94 -14.75 19.14 5.27
C PHE A 94 -13.49 19.86 5.78
N ASN A 95 -12.38 19.70 5.06
CA ASN A 95 -11.08 20.31 5.36
C ASN A 95 -10.23 20.39 4.09
N SER A 96 -9.88 21.61 3.66
CA SER A 96 -9.05 21.79 2.46
C SER A 96 -7.59 21.30 2.62
N ASP A 97 -7.10 21.19 3.86
CA ASP A 97 -5.76 20.73 4.16
C ASP A 97 -5.70 19.19 4.24
N GLY A 98 -6.84 18.55 4.56
CA GLY A 98 -6.98 17.09 4.63
C GLY A 98 -7.28 16.42 3.29
N ILE A 99 -7.45 17.18 2.19
CA ILE A 99 -7.65 16.63 0.85
C ILE A 99 -6.36 16.73 0.05
N VAL A 100 -5.95 15.61 -0.56
CA VAL A 100 -4.78 15.52 -1.42
C VAL A 100 -5.21 15.06 -2.81
N LEU A 101 -4.78 15.77 -3.85
CA LEU A 101 -5.08 15.45 -5.24
C LEU A 101 -3.79 15.33 -6.05
N VAL A 102 -3.54 14.15 -6.60
CA VAL A 102 -2.32 13.82 -7.34
C VAL A 102 -2.67 13.21 -8.70
N PRO A 103 -2.60 13.99 -9.80
CA PRO A 103 -2.75 13.42 -11.14
C PRO A 103 -1.46 12.73 -11.58
N ASP A 104 -1.25 11.47 -11.19
CA ASP A 104 -0.01 10.71 -11.41
C ASP A 104 -0.16 9.51 -12.36
N HIS A 105 -1.39 9.08 -12.66
CA HIS A 105 -1.62 7.87 -13.44
C HIS A 105 -1.42 8.08 -14.93
N PHE A 106 -1.88 9.22 -15.47
CA PHE A 106 -1.78 9.53 -16.90
C PHE A 106 -1.02 10.82 -17.18
N THR A 107 -0.02 11.08 -16.37
CA THR A 107 0.78 12.31 -16.38
C THR A 107 2.20 12.05 -16.91
N PRO A 108 2.74 12.90 -17.81
CA PRO A 108 2.01 13.96 -18.58
C PRO A 108 0.86 13.37 -19.39
N ASN A 109 -0.22 14.14 -19.56
CA ASN A 109 -1.49 13.65 -20.10
C ASN A 109 -1.32 12.91 -21.44
N LYS A 110 -1.70 11.64 -21.48
CA LYS A 110 -1.54 10.76 -22.64
C LYS A 110 -2.53 11.01 -23.77
N ASP A 111 -3.69 11.58 -23.44
CA ASP A 111 -4.79 11.85 -24.36
C ASP A 111 -5.70 12.99 -23.86
N ILE A 112 -6.71 13.36 -24.68
CA ILE A 112 -7.66 14.45 -24.37
C ILE A 112 -8.45 14.14 -23.10
N LYS A 113 -8.86 12.89 -22.88
CA LYS A 113 -9.65 12.49 -21.70
C LYS A 113 -8.81 12.65 -20.43
N SER A 114 -7.57 12.22 -20.43
CA SER A 114 -6.65 12.41 -19.31
C SER A 114 -6.43 13.89 -19.01
N ALA A 115 -6.29 14.73 -20.04
CA ALA A 115 -6.17 16.16 -19.88
C ALA A 115 -7.42 16.81 -19.27
N GLN A 116 -8.61 16.34 -19.64
CA GLN A 116 -9.88 16.79 -19.06
C GLN A 116 -10.00 16.38 -17.58
N ASN A 117 -9.62 15.17 -17.23
CA ASN A 117 -9.58 14.70 -15.84
C ASN A 117 -8.62 15.54 -14.99
N ALA A 118 -7.39 15.76 -15.43
CA ALA A 118 -6.42 16.58 -14.72
C ALA A 118 -6.90 18.04 -14.57
N LYS A 119 -7.59 18.57 -15.61
CA LYS A 119 -8.22 19.89 -15.53
C LYS A 119 -9.31 19.94 -14.45
N LEU A 120 -10.18 18.93 -14.37
CA LEU A 120 -11.24 18.82 -13.36
C LEU A 120 -10.65 18.83 -11.94
N LEU A 121 -9.61 18.04 -11.68
CA LEU A 121 -8.93 18.03 -10.39
C LEU A 121 -8.38 19.42 -10.03
N ARG A 122 -7.76 20.10 -10.99
CA ARG A 122 -7.20 21.44 -10.81
C ARG A 122 -8.29 22.46 -10.49
N GLU A 123 -9.40 22.45 -11.22
CA GLU A 123 -10.53 23.36 -11.01
C GLU A 123 -11.19 23.12 -9.65
N PHE A 124 -11.35 21.86 -9.25
CA PHE A 124 -11.85 21.47 -7.92
C PHE A 124 -10.90 21.97 -6.82
N ALA A 125 -9.59 21.76 -6.98
CA ALA A 125 -8.59 22.23 -6.02
C ALA A 125 -8.64 23.76 -5.87
N GLN A 126 -8.79 24.50 -6.97
CA GLN A 126 -8.92 25.94 -6.94
C GLN A 126 -10.22 26.41 -6.27
N LYS A 127 -11.37 25.79 -6.63
CA LYS A 127 -12.70 26.11 -6.11
C LYS A 127 -12.76 25.98 -4.59
N TYR A 128 -12.22 24.88 -4.07
CA TYR A 128 -12.26 24.57 -2.63
C TYR A 128 -10.96 24.91 -1.88
N ARG A 129 -10.01 25.57 -2.54
CA ARG A 129 -8.72 26.03 -1.96
C ARG A 129 -7.92 24.87 -1.34
N ILE A 130 -7.93 23.72 -2.01
CA ILE A 130 -7.15 22.56 -1.59
C ILE A 130 -5.66 22.89 -1.78
N LYS A 131 -4.89 22.80 -0.70
CA LYS A 131 -3.45 23.12 -0.71
C LYS A 131 -2.62 22.02 -1.35
N ASN A 132 -2.99 20.78 -1.08
CA ASN A 132 -2.25 19.58 -1.48
C ASN A 132 -2.68 19.11 -2.88
N TYR A 133 -2.50 19.97 -3.89
CA TYR A 133 -2.65 19.64 -5.30
C TYR A 133 -1.28 19.66 -5.99
N PHE A 134 -0.91 18.53 -6.60
CA PHE A 134 0.42 18.33 -7.17
C PHE A 134 0.35 18.24 -8.71
N GLU A 135 0.46 19.37 -9.38
CA GLU A 135 0.45 19.48 -10.84
C GLU A 135 1.75 18.91 -11.48
N VAL A 136 1.69 18.57 -12.76
CA VAL A 136 2.84 18.17 -13.58
C VAL A 136 4.07 19.05 -13.31
N GLY A 137 5.23 18.41 -13.10
CA GLY A 137 6.46 19.08 -12.67
C GLY A 137 6.66 19.17 -11.16
N ARG A 138 5.59 18.97 -10.37
CA ARG A 138 5.64 18.79 -8.91
C ARG A 138 5.02 17.47 -8.47
N VAL A 139 4.57 16.67 -9.42
CA VAL A 139 3.94 15.38 -9.22
C VAL A 139 4.97 14.32 -8.86
N GLY A 140 4.53 13.31 -8.15
CA GLY A 140 5.16 12.02 -7.95
C GLY A 140 4.05 10.97 -7.91
N ILE A 141 4.41 9.71 -7.94
CA ILE A 141 3.45 8.63 -7.69
C ILE A 141 2.91 8.80 -6.27
N GLU A 142 1.60 8.93 -6.12
CA GLU A 142 0.93 9.38 -4.88
C GLU A 142 1.42 8.64 -3.62
N HIS A 143 1.62 7.32 -3.70
CA HIS A 143 2.05 6.51 -2.56
C HIS A 143 3.56 6.61 -2.23
N ALA A 144 4.34 7.28 -3.06
CA ALA A 144 5.70 7.68 -2.74
C ALA A 144 5.75 9.17 -2.34
N LEU A 145 4.94 10.00 -3.00
CA LEU A 145 4.93 11.45 -2.80
C LEU A 145 4.44 11.86 -1.40
N LEU A 146 3.35 11.28 -0.92
CA LEU A 146 2.77 11.71 0.36
C LEU A 146 3.71 11.44 1.56
N PRO A 147 4.34 10.25 1.69
CA PRO A 147 5.36 10.02 2.70
C PRO A 147 6.57 10.94 2.54
N GLU A 148 7.08 11.10 1.32
CA GLU A 148 8.25 11.96 1.03
C GLU A 148 8.01 13.41 1.46
N LYS A 149 6.80 13.91 1.24
CA LYS A 149 6.42 15.28 1.62
C LYS A 149 5.94 15.43 3.07
N GLY A 150 5.90 14.35 3.85
CA GLY A 150 5.43 14.39 5.24
C GLY A 150 3.97 14.82 5.40
N ILE A 151 3.15 14.61 4.37
CA ILE A 151 1.71 14.94 4.38
C ILE A 151 0.97 13.96 5.27
N VAL A 152 1.34 12.67 5.19
CA VAL A 152 0.86 11.60 6.08
C VAL A 152 1.87 11.40 7.20
N VAL A 153 1.41 11.24 8.42
CA VAL A 153 2.26 11.11 9.61
C VAL A 153 1.78 9.95 10.49
N PRO A 154 2.67 9.37 11.34
CA PRO A 154 2.30 8.27 12.23
C PRO A 154 1.03 8.54 13.03
N GLY A 155 0.18 7.54 13.16
CA GLY A 155 -1.07 7.61 13.90
C GLY A 155 -2.27 8.13 13.12
N ASP A 156 -2.11 8.58 11.87
CA ASP A 156 -3.21 9.02 11.01
C ASP A 156 -4.17 7.90 10.65
N LEU A 157 -5.39 8.30 10.30
CA LEU A 157 -6.35 7.52 9.53
C LEU A 157 -6.47 8.13 8.13
N VAL A 158 -6.02 7.38 7.12
CA VAL A 158 -5.95 7.83 5.73
C VAL A 158 -6.83 6.96 4.83
N ILE A 159 -7.65 7.59 4.01
CA ILE A 159 -8.34 6.88 2.93
C ILE A 159 -7.94 7.44 1.57
N GLY A 160 -7.94 6.58 0.57
CA GLY A 160 -7.72 6.98 -0.82
C GLY A 160 -8.59 6.17 -1.76
N ALA A 161 -8.98 6.76 -2.89
CA ALA A 161 -9.66 5.99 -3.92
C ALA A 161 -8.66 5.22 -4.81
N ASP A 162 -7.61 4.72 -4.19
CA ASP A 162 -6.65 3.78 -4.76
C ASP A 162 -6.38 2.63 -3.80
N SER A 163 -6.26 1.42 -4.34
CA SER A 163 -6.09 0.21 -3.52
C SER A 163 -4.77 0.17 -2.78
N HIS A 164 -3.70 0.80 -3.30
CA HIS A 164 -2.39 0.83 -2.65
C HIS A 164 -2.24 1.94 -1.58
N THR A 165 -3.33 2.61 -1.20
CA THR A 165 -3.36 3.53 -0.05
C THR A 165 -2.83 2.86 1.23
N CYS A 166 -2.91 1.54 1.35
CA CYS A 166 -2.33 0.76 2.45
C CYS A 166 -0.81 0.95 2.65
N THR A 167 -0.10 1.51 1.68
CA THR A 167 1.34 1.79 1.72
C THR A 167 1.77 2.53 2.99
N TYR A 168 0.99 3.49 3.45
CA TYR A 168 1.37 4.38 4.55
C TYR A 168 1.42 3.68 5.91
N GLY A 169 0.86 2.48 6.02
CA GLY A 169 0.97 1.67 7.23
C GLY A 169 2.40 1.31 7.63
N ALA A 170 3.37 1.44 6.71
CA ALA A 170 4.79 1.32 6.99
C ALA A 170 5.30 2.30 8.08
N MET A 171 4.57 3.38 8.31
CA MET A 171 4.86 4.42 9.31
C MET A 171 3.90 4.37 10.51
N GLY A 172 3.20 3.26 10.74
CA GLY A 172 2.22 3.17 11.83
C GLY A 172 0.94 3.99 11.57
N ILE A 173 0.43 3.95 10.35
CA ILE A 173 -0.78 4.65 9.89
C ILE A 173 -1.85 3.61 9.55
N PHE A 174 -3.09 3.82 9.98
CA PHE A 174 -4.19 3.05 9.42
C PHE A 174 -4.62 3.69 8.09
N SER A 175 -4.24 3.07 7.00
CA SER A 175 -4.50 3.58 5.65
C SER A 175 -5.11 2.51 4.76
N THR A 176 -6.17 2.87 4.03
CA THR A 176 -6.91 1.88 3.23
C THR A 176 -7.56 2.47 1.99
N GLY A 177 -7.71 1.62 0.96
CA GLY A 177 -8.45 1.96 -0.24
C GLY A 177 -9.96 1.92 -0.04
N VAL A 178 -10.66 2.90 -0.63
CA VAL A 178 -12.13 3.01 -0.66
C VAL A 178 -12.64 3.26 -2.07
N GLY A 179 -13.94 3.14 -2.30
CA GLY A 179 -14.56 3.50 -3.55
C GLY A 179 -14.63 5.01 -3.77
N SER A 180 -14.76 5.45 -5.03
CA SER A 180 -14.89 6.88 -5.36
C SER A 180 -16.12 7.53 -4.72
N THR A 181 -17.19 6.77 -4.48
CA THR A 181 -18.39 7.27 -3.79
C THR A 181 -18.12 7.51 -2.30
N ASP A 182 -17.38 6.62 -1.64
CA ASP A 182 -16.96 6.81 -0.25
C ASP A 182 -16.00 8.00 -0.12
N LEU A 183 -15.10 8.17 -1.09
CA LEU A 183 -14.23 9.34 -1.16
C LEU A 183 -15.04 10.64 -1.28
N ALA A 184 -16.09 10.67 -2.12
CA ALA A 184 -16.98 11.83 -2.24
C ALA A 184 -17.69 12.15 -0.92
N ALA A 185 -18.19 11.13 -0.22
CA ALA A 185 -18.80 11.29 1.10
C ALA A 185 -17.78 11.83 2.12
N CYS A 186 -16.52 11.37 2.05
CA CYS A 186 -15.46 11.87 2.91
C CYS A 186 -15.09 13.32 2.59
N TYR A 187 -15.03 13.73 1.33
CA TYR A 187 -14.85 15.15 0.98
C TYR A 187 -15.90 16.06 1.61
N ALA A 188 -17.13 15.55 1.76
CA ALA A 188 -18.23 16.28 2.35
C ALA A 188 -18.21 16.29 3.90
N THR A 189 -17.88 15.17 4.51
CA THR A 189 -18.13 14.91 5.95
C THR A 189 -16.85 14.81 6.79
N GLY A 190 -15.71 14.51 6.18
CA GLY A 190 -14.48 14.16 6.89
C GLY A 190 -14.52 12.80 7.59
N LYS A 191 -15.50 11.96 7.26
CA LYS A 191 -15.73 10.68 7.95
C LYS A 191 -15.81 9.52 6.97
N VAL A 192 -15.39 8.37 7.45
CA VAL A 192 -15.57 7.08 6.78
C VAL A 192 -16.24 6.08 7.73
N TRP A 193 -17.12 5.28 7.20
CA TRP A 193 -17.59 4.13 7.94
C TRP A 193 -16.81 2.89 7.54
N LEU A 194 -16.42 2.13 8.52
CA LEU A 194 -15.69 0.90 8.29
C LEU A 194 -15.99 -0.14 9.38
N LYS A 195 -15.76 -1.39 9.04
CA LYS A 195 -15.70 -2.47 10.00
C LYS A 195 -14.26 -2.57 10.49
N VAL A 196 -14.01 -2.59 11.79
CA VAL A 196 -12.68 -2.79 12.37
C VAL A 196 -12.13 -4.15 11.90
N PRO A 197 -11.00 -4.22 11.18
CA PRO A 197 -10.47 -5.49 10.70
C PRO A 197 -9.86 -6.31 11.84
N GLU A 198 -9.90 -7.62 11.70
CA GLU A 198 -9.05 -8.53 12.47
C GLU A 198 -7.59 -8.35 12.03
N THR A 199 -6.63 -8.59 12.91
CA THR A 199 -5.20 -8.46 12.60
C THR A 199 -4.53 -9.83 12.54
N ILE A 200 -3.78 -10.08 11.46
CA ILE A 200 -2.85 -11.20 11.33
C ILE A 200 -1.44 -10.65 11.53
N LYS A 201 -0.67 -11.27 12.43
CA LYS A 201 0.72 -10.88 12.70
C LYS A 201 1.70 -11.76 11.95
N PHE A 202 2.69 -11.13 11.31
CA PHE A 202 3.77 -11.78 10.59
C PHE A 202 5.10 -11.38 11.24
N VAL A 203 5.80 -12.36 11.82
CA VAL A 203 7.07 -12.17 12.53
C VAL A 203 8.21 -12.72 11.68
N PHE A 204 9.20 -11.88 11.38
CA PHE A 204 10.34 -12.26 10.56
C PHE A 204 11.61 -12.32 11.40
N ASN A 205 12.20 -13.49 11.47
CA ASN A 205 13.42 -13.81 12.21
C ASN A 205 14.58 -14.11 11.23
N GLY A 206 15.81 -14.04 11.76
CA GLY A 206 17.03 -14.31 10.99
C GLY A 206 17.65 -13.05 10.38
N GLU A 207 18.42 -13.22 9.33
CA GLU A 207 19.11 -12.14 8.59
C GLU A 207 18.83 -12.29 7.10
N LEU A 208 18.69 -11.16 6.40
CA LEU A 208 18.44 -11.17 4.96
C LEU A 208 19.75 -11.46 4.19
N ASN A 209 19.66 -12.34 3.20
CA ASN A 209 20.71 -12.55 2.24
C ASN A 209 20.89 -11.32 1.33
N LYS A 210 22.09 -11.21 0.75
CA LYS A 210 22.35 -10.17 -0.26
C LYS A 210 21.30 -10.21 -1.37
N TRP A 211 20.84 -9.05 -1.78
CA TRP A 211 19.80 -8.84 -2.81
C TRP A 211 18.37 -9.25 -2.42
N VAL A 212 18.14 -9.70 -1.20
CA VAL A 212 16.78 -9.88 -0.64
C VAL A 212 16.32 -8.56 -0.01
N SER A 213 15.09 -8.16 -0.26
CA SER A 213 14.51 -6.87 0.13
C SER A 213 13.11 -7.05 0.72
N GLY A 214 12.49 -5.98 1.17
CA GLY A 214 11.08 -5.97 1.61
C GLY A 214 10.12 -6.50 0.54
N LYS A 215 10.44 -6.30 -0.76
CA LYS A 215 9.66 -6.87 -1.86
C LYS A 215 9.64 -8.40 -1.83
N ASP A 216 10.77 -9.02 -1.55
CA ASP A 216 10.87 -10.49 -1.48
C ASP A 216 10.09 -11.04 -0.29
N LEU A 217 10.16 -10.34 0.85
CA LEU A 217 9.43 -10.73 2.05
C LEU A 217 7.92 -10.74 1.81
N ILE A 218 7.38 -9.69 1.20
CA ILE A 218 5.93 -9.64 0.93
C ILE A 218 5.51 -10.62 -0.16
N LEU A 219 6.30 -10.83 -1.21
CA LEU A 219 6.03 -11.86 -2.22
C LEU A 219 6.05 -13.26 -1.59
N TYR A 220 7.01 -13.53 -0.70
CA TYR A 220 7.10 -14.78 0.04
C TYR A 220 5.86 -15.03 0.92
N VAL A 221 5.35 -14.00 1.60
CA VAL A 221 4.10 -14.08 2.39
C VAL A 221 2.92 -14.37 1.48
N ILE A 222 2.73 -13.58 0.41
CA ILE A 222 1.61 -13.76 -0.52
C ILE A 222 1.63 -15.16 -1.15
N GLY A 223 2.82 -15.66 -1.50
CA GLY A 223 2.99 -17.02 -2.01
C GLY A 223 2.58 -18.13 -1.03
N ARG A 224 2.49 -17.84 0.28
CA ARG A 224 2.12 -18.78 1.32
C ARG A 224 0.66 -18.71 1.75
N ILE A 225 0.12 -17.50 1.83
CA ILE A 225 -1.26 -17.30 2.30
C ILE A 225 -2.26 -17.13 1.15
N GLY A 226 -1.77 -16.90 -0.09
CA GLY A 226 -2.61 -16.64 -1.27
C GLY A 226 -3.12 -15.20 -1.36
N VAL A 227 -3.69 -14.86 -2.49
CA VAL A 227 -4.23 -13.50 -2.79
C VAL A 227 -5.46 -13.13 -1.95
N ASP A 228 -6.11 -14.11 -1.32
CA ASP A 228 -7.28 -13.91 -0.43
C ASP A 228 -6.96 -14.18 1.05
N GLY A 229 -5.71 -14.55 1.38
CA GLY A 229 -5.33 -15.02 2.72
C GLY A 229 -5.54 -14.00 3.83
N ALA A 230 -5.45 -12.71 3.52
CA ALA A 230 -5.71 -11.62 4.45
C ALA A 230 -6.99 -10.83 4.09
N GLY A 231 -7.97 -11.47 3.43
CA GLY A 231 -9.20 -10.81 2.97
C GLY A 231 -9.89 -10.01 4.08
N TYR A 232 -9.97 -8.67 3.90
CA TYR A 232 -10.50 -7.69 4.84
C TYR A 232 -9.79 -7.63 6.21
N LYS A 233 -8.54 -8.04 6.33
CA LYS A 233 -7.77 -8.02 7.60
C LYS A 233 -6.69 -6.94 7.56
N ALA A 234 -6.11 -6.62 8.72
CA ALA A 234 -4.85 -5.90 8.81
C ALA A 234 -3.71 -6.92 8.86
N MET A 235 -2.62 -6.66 8.15
CA MET A 235 -1.38 -7.42 8.21
C MET A 235 -0.35 -6.63 9.01
N GLU A 236 -0.05 -7.06 10.24
CA GLU A 236 0.97 -6.44 11.09
C GLU A 236 2.31 -7.17 10.89
N PHE A 237 3.31 -6.44 10.39
CA PHE A 237 4.65 -6.98 10.16
C PHE A 237 5.58 -6.60 11.31
N SER A 238 6.34 -7.56 11.83
CA SER A 238 7.19 -7.39 13.01
C SER A 238 8.40 -8.33 13.01
N GLY A 239 9.21 -8.24 14.04
CA GLY A 239 10.40 -9.06 14.25
C GLY A 239 11.71 -8.36 13.88
N PRO A 240 12.85 -8.95 14.25
CA PRO A 240 14.17 -8.31 14.11
C PRO A 240 14.52 -7.96 12.67
N VAL A 241 14.06 -8.73 11.68
CA VAL A 241 14.27 -8.41 10.26
C VAL A 241 13.55 -7.12 9.90
N ILE A 242 12.29 -6.95 10.33
CA ILE A 242 11.50 -5.74 10.03
C ILE A 242 12.12 -4.50 10.68
N THR A 243 12.59 -4.61 11.93
CA THR A 243 13.27 -3.50 12.62
C THR A 243 14.51 -3.03 11.86
N ASN A 244 15.22 -3.93 11.18
CA ASN A 244 16.43 -3.62 10.42
C ASN A 244 16.16 -3.19 8.96
N LEU A 245 14.91 -3.26 8.47
CA LEU A 245 14.56 -2.80 7.13
C LEU A 245 14.60 -1.27 7.02
N SER A 246 15.02 -0.81 5.85
CA SER A 246 14.84 0.59 5.45
C SER A 246 13.36 0.97 5.38
N MET A 247 13.04 2.26 5.52
CA MET A 247 11.66 2.73 5.32
C MET A 247 11.16 2.43 3.89
N ASP A 248 12.03 2.47 2.87
CA ASP A 248 11.67 2.12 1.50
C ASP A 248 11.19 0.67 1.37
N ASP A 249 11.87 -0.27 2.03
CA ASP A 249 11.45 -1.68 2.08
C ASP A 249 10.14 -1.88 2.84
N ARG A 250 9.96 -1.19 3.97
CA ARG A 250 8.72 -1.23 4.75
C ARG A 250 7.52 -0.70 3.94
N LEU A 251 7.73 0.40 3.20
CA LEU A 251 6.72 0.97 2.30
C LEU A 251 6.36 -0.02 1.17
N ALA A 252 7.34 -0.73 0.61
CA ALA A 252 7.10 -1.76 -0.40
C ALA A 252 6.28 -2.94 0.16
N MET A 253 6.56 -3.39 1.38
CA MET A 253 5.80 -4.46 2.04
C MET A 253 4.35 -4.05 2.30
N CYS A 254 4.13 -2.90 2.93
CA CYS A 254 2.78 -2.42 3.23
C CYS A 254 1.98 -2.09 1.95
N ASN A 255 2.65 -1.60 0.89
CA ASN A 255 2.04 -1.37 -0.41
C ASN A 255 1.37 -2.64 -0.97
N MET A 256 2.03 -3.79 -0.84
CA MET A 256 1.54 -5.04 -1.41
C MET A 256 0.64 -5.86 -0.47
N ALA A 257 0.30 -5.37 0.71
CA ALA A 257 -0.63 -6.05 1.61
C ALA A 257 -2.02 -6.25 0.96
N ILE A 258 -2.45 -5.31 0.12
CA ILE A 258 -3.71 -5.43 -0.64
C ILE A 258 -3.68 -6.61 -1.63
N GLU A 259 -2.52 -7.05 -2.07
CA GLU A 259 -2.41 -8.20 -2.99
C GLU A 259 -2.67 -9.55 -2.29
N ALA A 260 -2.73 -9.56 -0.96
CA ALA A 260 -3.26 -10.65 -0.14
C ALA A 260 -4.73 -10.40 0.30
N GLY A 261 -5.40 -9.35 -0.22
CA GLY A 261 -6.76 -8.97 0.13
C GLY A 261 -6.89 -8.12 1.40
N ALA A 262 -5.77 -7.68 2.00
CA ALA A 262 -5.78 -6.92 3.24
C ALA A 262 -6.36 -5.51 3.09
N LYS A 263 -6.94 -4.99 4.16
CA LYS A 263 -7.35 -3.60 4.27
C LYS A 263 -6.16 -2.68 4.53
N ASN A 264 -5.20 -3.15 5.30
CA ASN A 264 -4.01 -2.39 5.68
C ASN A 264 -2.83 -3.35 5.88
N GLY A 265 -1.63 -2.96 5.45
CA GLY A 265 -0.39 -3.50 5.97
C GLY A 265 0.14 -2.49 6.97
N ILE A 266 0.60 -2.90 8.15
CA ILE A 266 1.04 -1.98 9.18
C ILE A 266 2.30 -2.47 9.86
N ILE A 267 3.19 -1.52 10.19
CA ILE A 267 4.40 -1.74 10.98
C ILE A 267 4.36 -0.78 12.16
N GLU A 268 4.64 -1.26 13.34
CA GLU A 268 4.76 -0.40 14.51
C GLU A 268 5.87 0.63 14.30
N PRO A 269 5.60 1.93 14.56
CA PRO A 269 6.61 2.95 14.42
C PRO A 269 7.76 2.75 15.44
N ASP A 270 8.99 2.93 14.96
CA ASP A 270 10.22 2.80 15.71
C ASP A 270 11.22 3.91 15.34
N ASP A 271 12.48 3.78 15.77
CA ASP A 271 13.53 4.76 15.50
C ASP A 271 13.70 5.04 13.98
N CYS A 272 13.54 4.03 13.12
CA CYS A 272 13.57 4.21 11.66
C CYS A 272 12.42 5.10 11.19
N THR A 273 11.23 4.96 11.78
CA THR A 273 10.07 5.81 11.48
C THR A 273 10.30 7.24 11.96
N GLU A 274 10.83 7.43 13.17
CA GLU A 274 11.11 8.76 13.70
C GLU A 274 12.20 9.46 12.89
N GLU A 275 13.27 8.76 12.52
CA GLU A 275 14.33 9.31 11.65
C GLU A 275 13.78 9.72 10.29
N TYR A 276 12.95 8.86 9.67
CA TYR A 276 12.31 9.18 8.40
C TYR A 276 11.42 10.42 8.47
N MET A 277 10.70 10.60 9.57
CA MET A 277 9.76 11.71 9.77
C MET A 277 10.41 13.01 10.26
N ASN A 278 11.61 12.95 10.85
CA ASN A 278 12.26 14.09 11.52
C ASN A 278 12.31 15.36 10.67
N ASP A 279 12.70 15.26 9.39
CA ASP A 279 12.81 16.41 8.49
C ASP A 279 11.62 16.52 7.50
N ARG A 280 10.60 15.64 7.62
CA ARG A 280 9.48 15.55 6.68
C ARG A 280 8.15 15.96 7.28
N ALA A 281 7.89 15.58 8.54
CA ALA A 281 6.57 15.79 9.15
C ALA A 281 6.10 17.25 9.07
N GLN A 282 4.93 17.48 8.47
CA GLN A 282 4.36 18.81 8.35
C GLN A 282 3.49 19.21 9.55
N ARG A 283 3.25 18.30 10.48
CA ARG A 283 2.44 18.49 11.69
C ARG A 283 2.86 17.54 12.81
N GLU A 284 2.43 17.82 14.01
CA GLU A 284 2.60 16.92 15.16
C GLU A 284 1.92 15.57 14.88
N TYR A 285 2.48 14.51 15.44
CA TYR A 285 1.98 13.15 15.28
C TYR A 285 2.12 12.35 16.58
N LYS A 286 1.44 11.21 16.63
CA LYS A 286 1.47 10.33 17.79
C LYS A 286 1.80 8.90 17.37
N LEU A 287 2.73 8.28 18.08
CA LEU A 287 3.10 6.89 17.87
C LEU A 287 2.14 5.98 18.64
N TYR A 288 1.63 4.96 17.96
CA TYR A 288 0.84 3.89 18.55
C TYR A 288 1.56 2.57 18.34
N THR A 289 1.45 1.67 19.31
CA THR A 289 1.94 0.28 19.26
C THR A 289 0.87 -0.65 19.76
N SER A 290 0.91 -1.91 19.38
CA SER A 290 0.01 -2.94 19.90
C SER A 290 0.27 -3.18 21.40
N ASP A 291 -0.76 -3.45 22.18
CA ASP A 291 -0.60 -3.85 23.56
C ASP A 291 -0.01 -5.26 23.65
N ALA A 292 0.76 -5.53 24.69
CA ALA A 292 1.41 -6.82 24.85
C ALA A 292 0.43 -8.01 24.99
N ASP A 293 -0.79 -7.72 25.42
CA ASP A 293 -1.88 -8.67 25.64
C ASP A 293 -3.00 -8.54 24.60
N CYS A 294 -2.75 -7.86 23.46
CA CYS A 294 -3.71 -7.80 22.36
C CYS A 294 -3.89 -9.17 21.70
N GLU A 295 -5.03 -9.37 21.07
CA GLU A 295 -5.35 -10.61 20.35
C GLU A 295 -5.10 -10.46 18.85
N TYR A 296 -4.38 -11.42 18.27
CA TYR A 296 -4.24 -11.58 16.83
C TYR A 296 -5.08 -12.78 16.36
N LEU A 297 -5.69 -12.64 15.19
CA LEU A 297 -6.44 -13.75 14.56
C LEU A 297 -5.52 -14.94 14.30
N GLU A 298 -4.33 -14.66 13.78
CA GLU A 298 -3.26 -15.61 13.49
C GLU A 298 -1.90 -14.94 13.70
N ILE A 299 -0.90 -15.75 14.05
CA ILE A 299 0.50 -15.34 14.10
C ILE A 299 1.30 -16.29 13.22
N HIS A 300 1.98 -15.74 12.21
CA HIS A 300 2.90 -16.48 11.34
C HIS A 300 4.32 -16.07 11.66
N GLU A 301 5.19 -17.06 11.92
CA GLU A 301 6.61 -16.83 12.19
C GLU A 301 7.45 -17.43 11.05
N TYR A 302 8.37 -16.63 10.52
CA TYR A 302 9.25 -17.02 9.42
C TYR A 302 10.71 -16.80 9.79
N ASP A 303 11.55 -17.81 9.61
CA ASP A 303 12.99 -17.65 9.52
C ASP A 303 13.37 -17.43 8.05
N VAL A 304 13.88 -16.25 7.75
CA VAL A 304 14.22 -15.84 6.38
C VAL A 304 15.72 -15.90 6.07
N SER A 305 16.51 -16.50 6.95
CA SER A 305 17.97 -16.62 6.78
C SER A 305 18.38 -17.39 5.51
N SER A 306 17.52 -18.28 5.01
CA SER A 306 17.74 -19.00 3.75
C SER A 306 16.94 -18.46 2.56
N LEU A 307 16.22 -17.34 2.75
CA LEU A 307 15.41 -16.78 1.68
C LEU A 307 16.31 -16.22 0.56
N SER A 308 16.03 -16.61 -0.66
CA SER A 308 16.60 -16.03 -1.88
C SER A 308 15.62 -15.02 -2.51
N PRO A 309 16.07 -14.17 -3.44
CA PRO A 309 15.18 -13.28 -4.17
C PRO A 309 14.01 -14.02 -4.81
N GLN A 310 12.83 -13.43 -4.71
CA GLN A 310 11.57 -14.05 -5.12
C GLN A 310 11.05 -13.46 -6.42
N VAL A 311 10.41 -14.29 -7.23
CA VAL A 311 9.71 -13.87 -8.44
C VAL A 311 8.28 -14.44 -8.41
N ALA A 312 7.29 -13.57 -8.56
CA ALA A 312 5.91 -14.01 -8.77
C ALA A 312 5.64 -14.20 -10.26
N LEU A 313 5.29 -15.42 -10.64
CA LEU A 313 4.98 -15.79 -12.02
C LEU A 313 3.59 -15.28 -12.43
N PRO A 314 3.32 -15.14 -13.74
CA PRO A 314 1.98 -14.79 -14.24
C PRO A 314 0.91 -15.78 -13.75
N ASN A 315 -0.30 -15.43 -13.50
CA ASN A 315 -1.03 -14.17 -13.55
C ASN A 315 -1.53 -13.75 -12.16
N LEU A 316 -0.89 -14.26 -11.09
CA LEU A 316 -1.24 -13.97 -9.69
C LEU A 316 0.04 -13.73 -8.88
N PRO A 317 0.05 -12.75 -7.97
CA PRO A 317 1.20 -12.51 -7.09
C PRO A 317 1.55 -13.69 -6.17
N GLU A 318 0.62 -14.61 -5.92
CA GLU A 318 0.84 -15.83 -5.12
C GLU A 318 1.69 -16.89 -5.82
N ASN A 319 1.86 -16.80 -7.15
CA ASN A 319 2.67 -17.75 -7.92
C ASN A 319 4.17 -17.51 -7.71
N THR A 320 4.58 -17.34 -6.46
CA THR A 320 5.95 -16.96 -6.08
C THR A 320 6.89 -18.17 -6.09
N ARG A 321 8.11 -17.97 -6.64
CA ARG A 321 9.21 -18.93 -6.71
C ARG A 321 10.54 -18.24 -6.41
N PRO A 322 11.54 -18.97 -5.87
CA PRO A 322 12.92 -18.53 -5.86
C PRO A 322 13.44 -18.24 -7.29
N VAL A 323 14.20 -17.17 -7.45
CA VAL A 323 14.68 -16.73 -8.78
C VAL A 323 15.56 -17.77 -9.47
N GLU A 324 16.32 -18.56 -8.72
CA GLU A 324 17.20 -19.62 -9.22
C GLU A 324 16.45 -20.78 -9.91
N GLU A 325 15.13 -20.88 -9.71
CA GLU A 325 14.30 -21.89 -10.38
C GLU A 325 13.86 -21.43 -11.80
N LEU A 326 14.20 -20.21 -12.22
CA LEU A 326 13.62 -19.55 -13.40
C LEU A 326 14.66 -19.25 -14.51
N SER A 327 15.67 -20.09 -14.71
CA SER A 327 16.79 -19.87 -15.64
C SER A 327 16.41 -19.78 -17.13
N ASP A 328 15.23 -20.30 -17.53
CA ASP A 328 14.86 -20.45 -18.95
C ASP A 328 13.80 -19.46 -19.45
N VAL A 329 13.44 -18.44 -18.63
CA VAL A 329 12.42 -17.46 -18.99
C VAL A 329 13.06 -16.32 -19.78
N GLN A 330 12.66 -16.15 -21.04
CA GLN A 330 13.07 -15.01 -21.85
C GLN A 330 12.13 -13.82 -21.62
N ILE A 331 12.69 -12.63 -21.52
CA ILE A 331 12.01 -11.38 -21.19
C ILE A 331 12.12 -10.41 -22.38
N ASP A 332 11.04 -9.74 -22.73
CA ASP A 332 10.98 -8.70 -23.76
C ASP A 332 11.10 -7.29 -23.19
N GLN A 333 10.69 -7.11 -21.91
CA GLN A 333 10.66 -5.81 -21.26
C GLN A 333 10.98 -5.91 -19.78
N VAL A 334 11.73 -4.95 -19.26
CA VAL A 334 11.95 -4.76 -17.83
C VAL A 334 11.41 -3.39 -17.42
N VAL A 335 10.67 -3.35 -16.29
CA VAL A 335 10.19 -2.10 -15.70
C VAL A 335 10.67 -1.99 -14.25
N ILE A 336 11.49 -0.99 -13.96
CA ILE A 336 11.98 -0.69 -12.60
C ILE A 336 11.34 0.63 -12.17
N GLY A 337 10.56 0.59 -11.10
CA GLY A 337 9.86 1.77 -10.60
C GLY A 337 8.56 1.44 -9.90
N SER A 338 7.58 2.32 -10.01
CA SER A 338 6.26 2.32 -9.36
C SER A 338 6.27 2.80 -7.89
N CYS A 339 5.10 2.88 -7.28
CA CYS A 339 4.96 3.19 -5.85
C CYS A 339 5.60 2.13 -4.95
N THR A 340 5.84 0.92 -5.45
CA THR A 340 6.47 -0.17 -4.73
C THR A 340 7.99 0.00 -4.67
N ASN A 341 8.64 0.11 -5.82
CA ASN A 341 10.11 0.08 -5.95
C ASN A 341 10.63 1.11 -6.99
N GLY A 342 10.28 2.37 -6.78
CA GLY A 342 10.81 3.51 -7.56
C GLY A 342 11.52 4.54 -6.69
N ARG A 343 11.90 4.18 -5.45
CA ARG A 343 12.59 5.04 -4.49
C ARG A 343 14.09 5.06 -4.76
N ILE A 344 14.79 5.96 -4.11
CA ILE A 344 16.22 6.16 -4.38
C ILE A 344 17.06 4.92 -4.08
N SER A 345 16.72 4.15 -3.05
CA SER A 345 17.39 2.89 -2.71
C SER A 345 17.23 1.83 -3.81
N ASP A 346 16.04 1.74 -4.41
CA ASP A 346 15.75 0.84 -5.54
C ASP A 346 16.59 1.20 -6.77
N LEU A 347 16.64 2.49 -7.09
CA LEU A 347 17.41 3.01 -8.21
C LEU A 347 18.92 2.81 -7.99
N ARG A 348 19.39 2.94 -6.75
CA ARG A 348 20.80 2.71 -6.39
C ARG A 348 21.19 1.26 -6.63
N ILE A 349 20.36 0.31 -6.20
CA ILE A 349 20.56 -1.13 -6.45
C ILE A 349 20.61 -1.41 -7.96
N ALA A 350 19.66 -0.89 -8.71
CA ALA A 350 19.63 -1.06 -10.16
C ALA A 350 20.87 -0.44 -10.85
N ALA A 351 21.29 0.75 -10.41
CA ALA A 351 22.47 1.42 -10.94
C ALA A 351 23.77 0.65 -10.63
N GLU A 352 23.90 0.08 -9.42
CA GLU A 352 25.06 -0.77 -9.05
C GLU A 352 25.21 -1.95 -10.01
N ILE A 353 24.10 -2.61 -10.33
CA ILE A 353 24.09 -3.80 -11.20
C ILE A 353 24.35 -3.44 -12.67
N LEU A 354 23.74 -2.34 -13.15
CA LEU A 354 23.81 -1.91 -14.56
C LEU A 354 25.07 -1.10 -14.90
N LYS A 355 25.86 -0.69 -13.90
CA LYS A 355 27.06 0.11 -14.10
C LYS A 355 28.03 -0.59 -15.06
N ASP A 356 28.47 0.16 -16.07
CA ASP A 356 29.41 -0.30 -17.13
C ASP A 356 28.92 -1.51 -17.95
N LYS A 357 27.59 -1.76 -17.92
CA LYS A 357 26.95 -2.81 -18.71
C LYS A 357 25.98 -2.21 -19.73
N LYS A 358 25.54 -3.05 -20.66
CA LYS A 358 24.47 -2.78 -21.59
C LYS A 358 23.40 -3.88 -21.48
N ILE A 359 22.15 -3.49 -21.62
CA ILE A 359 21.04 -4.44 -21.72
C ILE A 359 21.11 -5.23 -23.02
N ASP A 360 20.51 -6.40 -23.02
CA ASP A 360 20.38 -7.20 -24.24
C ASP A 360 19.56 -6.41 -25.30
N PRO A 361 20.00 -6.35 -26.58
CA PRO A 361 19.30 -5.59 -27.61
C PRO A 361 17.85 -6.01 -27.87
N SER A 362 17.45 -7.22 -27.46
CA SER A 362 16.08 -7.71 -27.55
C SER A 362 15.18 -7.24 -26.40
N VAL A 363 15.74 -6.66 -25.33
CA VAL A 363 15.03 -6.25 -24.12
C VAL A 363 14.85 -4.74 -24.06
N ARG A 364 13.67 -4.28 -23.69
CA ARG A 364 13.41 -2.87 -23.38
C ARG A 364 13.49 -2.65 -21.88
N LEU A 365 14.36 -1.76 -21.43
CA LEU A 365 14.42 -1.35 -20.01
C LEU A 365 13.78 0.02 -19.83
N ILE A 366 12.77 0.08 -18.94
CA ILE A 366 12.08 1.32 -18.56
C ILE A 366 12.29 1.56 -17.07
N ILE A 367 12.80 2.74 -16.72
CA ILE A 367 13.06 3.15 -15.35
C ILE A 367 12.19 4.35 -15.00
N ILE A 368 11.50 4.27 -13.86
CA ILE A 368 10.54 5.28 -13.44
C ILE A 368 10.86 5.68 -11.99
N PRO A 369 11.60 6.77 -11.78
CA PRO A 369 11.73 7.36 -10.44
C PRO A 369 10.36 7.71 -9.88
N ALA A 370 10.11 7.41 -8.61
CA ALA A 370 8.75 7.54 -8.06
C ALA A 370 8.30 9.00 -7.87
N THR A 371 9.24 9.95 -7.68
CA THR A 371 8.94 11.38 -7.51
C THR A 371 9.95 12.26 -8.24
N GLN A 372 9.64 13.55 -8.37
CA GLN A 372 10.58 14.52 -8.95
C GLN A 372 11.82 14.72 -8.08
N ASP A 373 11.69 14.63 -6.76
CA ASP A 373 12.84 14.76 -5.86
C ASP A 373 13.76 13.54 -5.98
N ILE A 374 13.20 12.33 -6.05
CA ILE A 374 13.96 11.10 -6.33
C ILE A 374 14.65 11.17 -7.71
N TYR A 375 13.94 11.70 -8.73
CA TYR A 375 14.54 11.88 -10.05
C TYR A 375 15.74 12.82 -9.97
N LEU A 376 15.61 13.94 -9.27
CA LEU A 376 16.68 14.92 -9.09
C LEU A 376 17.86 14.34 -8.29
N GLU A 377 17.59 13.56 -7.26
CA GLU A 377 18.62 12.86 -6.48
C GLU A 377 19.35 11.83 -7.33
N ALA A 378 18.62 10.98 -8.06
CA ALA A 378 19.21 10.01 -9.00
C ALA A 378 20.08 10.66 -10.09
N LEU A 379 19.69 11.87 -10.53
CA LEU A 379 20.51 12.67 -11.46
C LEU A 379 21.80 13.13 -10.79
N LYS A 380 21.74 13.63 -9.56
CA LYS A 380 22.91 14.10 -8.80
C LYS A 380 23.90 12.97 -8.48
N GLU A 381 23.39 11.79 -8.16
CA GLU A 381 24.19 10.59 -7.89
C GLU A 381 24.70 9.91 -9.18
N GLY A 382 24.32 10.40 -10.36
CA GLY A 382 24.78 9.87 -11.66
C GLY A 382 24.04 8.61 -12.12
N PHE A 383 22.98 8.17 -11.43
CA PHE A 383 22.22 6.95 -11.79
C PHE A 383 21.55 7.11 -13.16
N ILE A 384 21.01 8.29 -13.45
CA ILE A 384 20.37 8.57 -14.74
C ILE A 384 21.36 8.35 -15.90
N GLU A 385 22.62 8.79 -15.75
CA GLU A 385 23.67 8.57 -16.74
C GLU A 385 23.98 7.08 -16.92
N ILE A 386 24.03 6.31 -15.81
CA ILE A 386 24.25 4.86 -15.85
C ILE A 386 23.14 4.19 -16.64
N PHE A 387 21.88 4.50 -16.35
CA PHE A 387 20.73 3.90 -17.01
C PHE A 387 20.67 4.20 -18.50
N VAL A 388 20.95 5.45 -18.89
CA VAL A 388 21.00 5.85 -20.31
C VAL A 388 22.18 5.19 -21.03
N LYS A 389 23.36 5.08 -20.39
CA LYS A 389 24.50 4.36 -20.94
C LYS A 389 24.24 2.86 -21.08
N ALA A 390 23.43 2.28 -20.18
CA ALA A 390 22.97 0.90 -20.29
C ALA A 390 21.92 0.69 -21.40
N GLU A 391 21.53 1.76 -22.12
CA GLU A 391 20.50 1.78 -23.17
C GLU A 391 19.06 1.65 -22.62
N GLY A 392 18.85 1.97 -21.33
CA GLY A 392 17.53 2.08 -20.72
C GLY A 392 16.85 3.43 -20.96
N VAL A 393 15.54 3.44 -20.96
CA VAL A 393 14.70 4.66 -21.01
C VAL A 393 14.39 5.11 -19.59
N VAL A 394 14.72 6.35 -19.24
CA VAL A 394 14.32 6.94 -17.96
C VAL A 394 13.12 7.85 -18.18
N SER A 395 12.03 7.55 -17.49
CA SER A 395 10.78 8.29 -17.60
C SER A 395 10.66 9.37 -16.51
N THR A 396 9.76 10.32 -16.73
CA THR A 396 9.22 11.16 -15.64
C THR A 396 8.43 10.31 -14.64
N PRO A 397 8.29 10.71 -13.36
CA PRO A 397 7.43 10.03 -12.40
C PRO A 397 6.00 9.88 -12.90
N THR A 398 5.52 8.65 -12.96
CA THR A 398 4.14 8.32 -13.34
C THR A 398 3.78 6.88 -12.94
N CYS A 399 2.52 6.63 -12.62
CA CYS A 399 1.98 5.30 -12.38
C CYS A 399 1.63 4.54 -13.67
N GLY A 400 1.58 5.22 -14.81
CA GLY A 400 1.06 4.74 -16.09
C GLY A 400 1.48 3.34 -16.55
N PRO A 401 2.76 2.98 -16.57
CA PRO A 401 3.20 1.63 -16.97
C PRO A 401 2.65 0.51 -16.10
N CYS A 402 2.54 0.72 -14.79
CA CYS A 402 2.06 -0.27 -13.83
C CYS A 402 0.62 -0.76 -14.10
N LEU A 403 -0.20 0.09 -14.71
CA LEU A 403 -1.62 -0.21 -15.02
C LEU A 403 -1.88 -0.41 -16.51
N GLY A 404 -0.84 -0.44 -17.35
CA GLY A 404 -1.02 -0.53 -18.81
C GLY A 404 -1.69 0.70 -19.41
N GLY A 405 -1.59 1.84 -18.75
CA GLY A 405 -2.23 3.09 -19.14
C GLY A 405 -1.50 3.84 -20.24
N HIS A 406 -0.19 3.89 -20.15
CA HIS A 406 0.72 4.45 -21.17
C HIS A 406 2.17 4.05 -20.84
N MET A 407 3.11 4.28 -21.80
CA MET A 407 4.53 3.97 -21.69
C MET A 407 4.83 2.50 -21.33
N GLY A 408 5.38 1.74 -22.27
CA GLY A 408 5.75 0.34 -22.04
C GLY A 408 4.56 -0.62 -21.99
N ILE A 409 3.48 -0.33 -22.74
CA ILE A 409 2.36 -1.26 -22.90
C ILE A 409 2.83 -2.50 -23.67
N LEU A 410 2.52 -3.69 -23.13
CA LEU A 410 2.91 -4.97 -23.70
C LEU A 410 2.00 -5.40 -24.83
N ALA A 411 2.59 -5.95 -25.90
CA ALA A 411 1.88 -6.59 -26.99
C ALA A 411 1.49 -8.05 -26.64
N GLU A 412 0.75 -8.71 -27.54
CA GLU A 412 0.38 -10.13 -27.40
C GLU A 412 1.62 -11.01 -27.29
N GLY A 413 1.69 -11.83 -26.24
CA GLY A 413 2.78 -12.79 -26.00
C GLY A 413 4.06 -12.20 -25.44
N GLU A 414 4.17 -10.88 -25.27
CA GLU A 414 5.34 -10.28 -24.64
C GLU A 414 5.40 -10.57 -23.13
N ARG A 415 6.63 -10.69 -22.61
CA ARG A 415 6.93 -10.95 -21.21
C ARG A 415 7.65 -9.77 -20.58
N ALA A 416 7.12 -9.30 -19.44
CA ALA A 416 7.76 -8.26 -18.67
C ALA A 416 8.23 -8.78 -17.30
N LEU A 417 9.45 -8.43 -16.92
CA LEU A 417 9.93 -8.50 -15.55
C LEU A 417 9.75 -7.13 -14.91
N SER A 418 9.10 -7.05 -13.74
CA SER A 418 8.66 -5.77 -13.21
C SER A 418 8.77 -5.67 -11.69
N THR A 419 9.17 -4.50 -11.21
CA THR A 419 9.15 -4.18 -9.78
C THR A 419 7.81 -3.59 -9.33
N THR A 420 6.81 -3.55 -10.20
CA THR A 420 5.44 -3.15 -9.86
C THR A 420 4.77 -4.14 -8.91
N ASN A 421 3.50 -3.94 -8.59
CA ASN A 421 2.81 -4.69 -7.53
C ASN A 421 1.80 -5.72 -8.04
N ARG A 422 1.38 -5.69 -9.32
CA ARG A 422 0.35 -6.56 -9.90
C ARG A 422 0.79 -7.19 -11.20
N ASN A 423 0.43 -8.47 -11.37
CA ASN A 423 0.74 -9.24 -12.58
C ASN A 423 -0.50 -9.98 -13.16
N PHE A 424 -1.70 -9.49 -12.89
CA PHE A 424 -2.92 -10.05 -13.46
C PHE A 424 -2.93 -9.95 -14.99
N ALA A 425 -3.61 -10.87 -15.64
CA ALA A 425 -3.76 -10.87 -17.10
C ALA A 425 -4.25 -9.50 -17.62
N GLY A 426 -3.52 -8.92 -18.57
CA GLY A 426 -3.81 -7.61 -19.14
C GLY A 426 -3.40 -6.40 -18.29
N ARG A 427 -2.77 -6.60 -17.14
CA ARG A 427 -2.41 -5.49 -16.24
C ARG A 427 -1.48 -4.45 -16.86
N MET A 428 -0.52 -4.87 -17.70
CA MET A 428 0.43 -3.97 -18.35
C MET A 428 0.25 -3.88 -19.87
N GLY A 429 -0.89 -4.32 -20.39
CA GLY A 429 -1.16 -4.26 -21.83
C GLY A 429 -2.07 -5.37 -22.33
N HIS A 430 -1.61 -6.13 -23.34
CA HIS A 430 -2.43 -7.19 -23.94
C HIS A 430 -2.77 -8.31 -22.94
N PRO A 431 -4.03 -8.84 -22.93
CA PRO A 431 -4.44 -9.89 -21.97
C PRO A 431 -3.63 -11.20 -22.04
N LYS A 432 -2.93 -11.44 -23.14
CA LYS A 432 -2.04 -12.61 -23.32
C LYS A 432 -0.57 -12.26 -23.09
N SER A 433 -0.24 -11.09 -22.61
CA SER A 433 1.10 -10.77 -22.11
C SER A 433 1.30 -11.35 -20.71
N GLU A 434 2.53 -11.62 -20.36
CA GLU A 434 2.93 -12.21 -19.08
C GLU A 434 3.76 -11.22 -18.29
N ILE A 435 3.45 -11.09 -16.98
CA ILE A 435 4.16 -10.19 -16.08
C ILE A 435 4.73 -10.99 -14.92
N TYR A 436 6.02 -10.84 -14.69
CA TYR A 436 6.76 -11.44 -13.58
C TYR A 436 7.11 -10.32 -12.58
N LEU A 437 6.73 -10.47 -11.30
CA LEU A 437 7.04 -9.48 -10.26
C LEU A 437 8.31 -9.88 -9.51
N CYS A 438 9.20 -8.92 -9.32
CA CYS A 438 10.44 -9.13 -8.59
C CYS A 438 10.93 -7.86 -7.89
N ASN A 439 12.03 -7.96 -7.18
CA ASN A 439 12.74 -6.83 -6.61
C ASN A 439 13.64 -6.11 -7.65
N PRO A 440 14.16 -4.91 -7.36
CA PRO A 440 15.03 -4.16 -8.27
C PRO A 440 16.34 -4.86 -8.64
N ALA A 441 16.91 -5.68 -7.75
CA ALA A 441 18.15 -6.40 -8.04
C ALA A 441 17.93 -7.47 -9.13
N VAL A 442 16.86 -8.25 -9.00
CA VAL A 442 16.48 -9.26 -10.02
C VAL A 442 16.12 -8.60 -11.34
N ALA A 443 15.40 -7.46 -11.28
CA ALA A 443 15.01 -6.74 -12.48
C ALA A 443 16.20 -6.15 -13.25
N ALA A 444 17.27 -5.76 -12.57
CA ALA A 444 18.45 -5.14 -13.17
C ALA A 444 19.50 -6.16 -13.63
N ALA A 445 19.46 -7.40 -13.12
CA ALA A 445 20.43 -8.47 -13.43
C ALA A 445 20.17 -9.12 -14.80
#